data_fd2a760a09c3388df51bb127984e1541
#
_entry.id   fd2a760a09c3388df51bb127984e1541
#
_cell.length_a   1.000
_cell.length_b   1.000
_cell.length_c   1.000
_cell.angle_alpha   90.00
_cell.angle_beta   90.00
_cell.angle_gamma   90.00
#
_symmetry.space_group_name_H-M   'P 1'
#
loop_
_entity.id
_entity.type
_entity.pdbx_description
1 polymer ?
#
loop_
_entity_poly.entity_id
_entity_poly.type
_entity_poly.pdbx_seq_one_letter_code
_entity_poly.pdbx_strand_id
1 'polypeptide(L)'
;LTVVNEAWQILPLRALMGVGEAALFVGAAILVVELSPENRKAEAASYLSVAVFGGLSVGPIIGEFVMGDVAESARGLNAGHFNAVFVVTAGAAVLAALVSLSAPAFVGERPARIRRKVSWFHKRSILPGAILAVGMAAWTAFTSFVPTFSKSIGLNGSAQFFALYSILCLFLRLFGAKTPERIGLHRSVVMAMSFLLCGVTSVAVLGNEFGIWIGTIFFALGVSFFYPSLLAMAVEGSEENERVEIVSSFTSFFEIGGVIGGLALGLVGELFGERSTFVGGMVFATLGLVLLARTRQQPASVTAN
;
A
#
# COMPACT_ATOMS: atom_id res chain seq x y z
N LEU A 1 13.67 -0.92 -17.75
CA LEU A 1 13.43 -2.38 -17.70
C LEU A 1 13.34 -3.03 -19.09
N THR A 2 12.96 -2.29 -20.12
CA THR A 2 12.87 -2.80 -21.51
C THR A 2 14.21 -3.33 -22.10
N VAL A 3 15.34 -2.90 -21.56
CA VAL A 3 16.72 -3.26 -22.00
C VAL A 3 17.43 -4.21 -21.04
N VAL A 4 16.71 -4.76 -20.04
CA VAL A 4 17.27 -5.65 -19.03
C VAL A 4 17.19 -7.09 -19.52
N ASN A 5 18.35 -7.76 -19.60
CA ASN A 5 18.45 -9.15 -20.01
C ASN A 5 18.74 -10.11 -18.84
N GLU A 6 19.18 -9.57 -17.70
CA GLU A 6 19.60 -10.35 -16.53
C GLU A 6 18.87 -9.90 -15.27
N ALA A 7 18.42 -10.84 -14.44
CA ALA A 7 17.62 -10.55 -13.25
C ALA A 7 18.32 -9.60 -12.26
N TRP A 8 19.64 -9.67 -12.10
CA TRP A 8 20.39 -8.79 -11.19
C TRP A 8 20.39 -7.31 -11.61
N GLN A 9 20.21 -7.01 -12.92
CA GLN A 9 20.12 -5.65 -13.45
C GLN A 9 18.83 -4.96 -13.03
N ILE A 10 17.81 -5.73 -12.62
CA ILE A 10 16.52 -5.18 -12.13
C ILE A 10 16.71 -4.46 -10.79
N LEU A 11 17.58 -4.97 -9.92
CA LEU A 11 17.76 -4.43 -8.57
C LEU A 11 18.17 -2.95 -8.54
N PRO A 12 19.23 -2.50 -9.24
CA PRO A 12 19.61 -1.09 -9.24
C PRO A 12 18.56 -0.20 -9.91
N LEU A 13 17.88 -0.69 -10.95
CA LEU A 13 16.79 0.06 -11.58
C LEU A 13 15.59 0.22 -10.65
N ARG A 14 15.23 -0.82 -9.92
CA ARG A 14 14.18 -0.76 -8.89
C ARG A 14 14.55 0.19 -7.76
N ALA A 15 15.80 0.20 -7.32
CA ALA A 15 16.27 1.15 -6.32
C ALA A 15 16.15 2.59 -6.81
N LEU A 16 16.55 2.87 -8.05
CA LEU A 16 16.43 4.19 -8.67
C LEU A 16 14.94 4.61 -8.82
N MET A 17 14.07 3.69 -9.25
CA MET A 17 12.63 3.93 -9.31
C MET A 17 12.06 4.27 -7.93
N GLY A 18 12.45 3.53 -6.88
CA GLY A 18 12.01 3.79 -5.50
C GLY A 18 12.44 5.17 -4.99
N VAL A 19 13.65 5.62 -5.32
CA VAL A 19 14.10 7.00 -5.01
C VAL A 19 13.23 8.04 -5.73
N GLY A 20 12.94 7.82 -7.01
CA GLY A 20 12.07 8.72 -7.78
C GLY A 20 10.64 8.76 -7.25
N GLU A 21 10.07 7.62 -6.91
CA GLU A 21 8.73 7.49 -6.34
C GLU A 21 8.65 8.18 -4.97
N ALA A 22 9.62 7.96 -4.10
CA ALA A 22 9.70 8.62 -2.79
C ALA A 22 9.82 10.14 -2.94
N ALA A 23 10.65 10.62 -3.85
CA ALA A 23 10.81 12.05 -4.12
C ALA A 23 9.51 12.69 -4.64
N LEU A 24 8.81 12.01 -5.56
CA LEU A 24 7.53 12.47 -6.09
C LEU A 24 6.45 12.51 -4.99
N PHE A 25 6.32 11.43 -4.21
CA PHE A 25 5.32 11.32 -3.15
C PHE A 25 5.54 12.37 -2.05
N VAL A 26 6.76 12.49 -1.56
CA VAL A 26 7.11 13.48 -0.51
C VAL A 26 6.97 14.91 -1.05
N GLY A 27 7.47 15.17 -2.27
CA GLY A 27 7.36 16.47 -2.91
C GLY A 27 5.91 16.89 -3.12
N ALA A 28 5.05 15.99 -3.62
CA ALA A 28 3.62 16.25 -3.79
C ALA A 28 2.92 16.51 -2.45
N ALA A 29 3.25 15.74 -1.40
CA ALA A 29 2.67 15.93 -0.07
C ALA A 29 3.05 17.30 0.52
N ILE A 30 4.30 17.73 0.38
CA ILE A 30 4.77 19.05 0.82
C ILE A 30 4.03 20.15 0.06
N LEU A 31 4.00 20.09 -1.29
CA LEU A 31 3.33 21.09 -2.12
C LEU A 31 1.86 21.22 -1.77
N VAL A 32 1.16 20.11 -1.56
CA VAL A 32 -0.25 20.11 -1.20
C VAL A 32 -0.48 20.81 0.14
N VAL A 33 0.36 20.56 1.14
CA VAL A 33 0.23 21.19 2.46
C VAL A 33 0.56 22.68 2.41
N GLU A 34 1.61 23.07 1.68
CA GLU A 34 2.10 24.45 1.66
C GLU A 34 1.30 25.38 0.77
N LEU A 35 0.82 24.89 -0.38
CA LEU A 35 -0.01 25.68 -1.29
C LEU A 35 -1.49 25.76 -0.83
N SER A 36 -1.88 24.97 0.16
CA SER A 36 -3.25 24.96 0.64
C SER A 36 -3.49 26.02 1.71
N PRO A 37 -4.62 26.75 1.65
CA PRO A 37 -5.04 27.63 2.73
C PRO A 37 -5.15 26.86 4.07
N GLU A 38 -4.83 27.53 5.18
CA GLU A 38 -4.81 26.93 6.52
C GLU A 38 -6.12 26.18 6.87
N ASN A 39 -7.27 26.74 6.47
CA ASN A 39 -8.60 26.17 6.72
C ASN A 39 -8.98 25.05 5.76
N ARG A 40 -8.16 24.71 4.74
CA ARG A 40 -8.43 23.68 3.73
C ARG A 40 -7.33 22.62 3.61
N LYS A 41 -6.34 22.62 4.48
CA LYS A 41 -5.23 21.63 4.45
C LYS A 41 -5.73 20.18 4.54
N ALA A 42 -6.74 19.93 5.36
CA ALA A 42 -7.33 18.59 5.48
C ALA A 42 -8.03 18.13 4.19
N GLU A 43 -8.72 19.04 3.52
CA GLU A 43 -9.37 18.78 2.22
C GLU A 43 -8.30 18.48 1.14
N ALA A 44 -7.23 19.25 1.09
CA ALA A 44 -6.16 19.05 0.13
C ALA A 44 -5.40 17.72 0.37
N ALA A 45 -5.14 17.35 1.63
CA ALA A 45 -4.59 16.05 1.98
C ALA A 45 -5.51 14.88 1.57
N SER A 46 -6.83 15.10 1.65
CA SER A 46 -7.81 14.12 1.15
C SER A 46 -7.72 13.92 -0.36
N TYR A 47 -7.58 14.99 -1.16
CA TYR A 47 -7.39 14.88 -2.61
C TYR A 47 -6.08 14.16 -2.96
N LEU A 48 -4.99 14.44 -2.24
CA LEU A 48 -3.74 13.70 -2.42
C LEU A 48 -3.95 12.20 -2.17
N SER A 49 -4.65 11.86 -1.10
CA SER A 49 -4.97 10.47 -0.79
C SER A 49 -5.80 9.81 -1.89
N VAL A 50 -6.80 10.49 -2.44
CA VAL A 50 -7.60 9.99 -3.57
C VAL A 50 -6.71 9.76 -4.79
N ALA A 51 -5.77 10.65 -5.10
CA ALA A 51 -4.84 10.47 -6.22
C ALA A 51 -3.93 9.25 -6.03
N VAL A 52 -3.33 9.09 -4.84
CA VAL A 52 -2.45 7.95 -4.52
C VAL A 52 -3.19 6.63 -4.60
N PHE A 53 -4.32 6.52 -3.90
CA PHE A 53 -5.08 5.26 -3.88
C PHE A 53 -5.83 5.01 -5.19
N GLY A 54 -6.22 6.07 -5.90
CA GLY A 54 -6.74 5.97 -7.26
C GLY A 54 -5.71 5.36 -8.20
N GLY A 55 -4.45 5.84 -8.13
CA GLY A 55 -3.34 5.27 -8.90
C GLY A 55 -3.07 3.80 -8.58
N LEU A 56 -3.01 3.45 -7.28
CA LEU A 56 -2.84 2.07 -6.83
C LEU A 56 -3.98 1.14 -7.28
N SER A 57 -5.18 1.69 -7.44
CA SER A 57 -6.36 0.94 -7.84
C SER A 57 -6.48 0.78 -9.36
N VAL A 58 -6.21 1.86 -10.11
CA VAL A 58 -6.36 1.89 -11.58
C VAL A 58 -5.12 1.30 -12.27
N GLY A 59 -3.94 1.39 -11.64
CA GLY A 59 -2.68 0.91 -12.19
C GLY A 59 -2.72 -0.55 -12.69
N PRO A 60 -3.14 -1.52 -11.86
CA PRO A 60 -3.27 -2.91 -12.29
C PRO A 60 -4.24 -3.11 -13.47
N ILE A 61 -5.35 -2.37 -13.50
CA ILE A 61 -6.33 -2.44 -14.59
C ILE A 61 -5.70 -1.98 -15.92
N ILE A 62 -5.00 -0.83 -15.89
CA ILE A 62 -4.28 -0.33 -17.07
C ILE A 62 -3.19 -1.32 -17.49
N GLY A 63 -2.43 -1.84 -16.51
CA GLY A 63 -1.36 -2.81 -16.78
C GLY A 63 -1.88 -4.06 -17.46
N GLU A 64 -2.99 -4.61 -17.00
CA GLU A 64 -3.61 -5.80 -17.58
C GLU A 64 -4.23 -5.51 -18.96
N PHE A 65 -4.88 -4.36 -19.11
CA PHE A 65 -5.41 -3.91 -20.41
C PHE A 65 -4.31 -3.74 -21.47
N VAL A 66 -3.17 -3.15 -21.08
CA VAL A 66 -2.02 -2.96 -21.97
C VAL A 66 -1.32 -4.30 -22.30
N MET A 67 -1.28 -5.23 -21.34
CA MET A 67 -0.75 -6.57 -21.57
C MET A 67 -1.61 -7.40 -22.52
N GLY A 68 -2.91 -7.09 -22.65
CA GLY A 68 -3.85 -7.86 -23.47
C GLY A 68 -4.08 -9.28 -22.95
N ASP A 69 -4.80 -10.09 -23.71
CA ASP A 69 -5.06 -11.50 -23.38
C ASP A 69 -3.77 -12.34 -23.47
N VAL A 70 -3.03 -12.37 -22.39
CA VAL A 70 -1.81 -13.20 -22.24
C VAL A 70 -2.16 -14.69 -22.22
N ALA A 71 -3.43 -15.05 -22.10
CA ALA A 71 -3.88 -16.44 -22.10
C ALA A 71 -3.53 -17.19 -23.40
N GLU A 72 -3.52 -16.53 -24.54
CA GLU A 72 -3.11 -17.11 -25.83
C GLU A 72 -1.59 -17.17 -26.01
N SER A 73 -0.84 -16.32 -25.30
CA SER A 73 0.62 -16.18 -25.38
C SER A 73 1.40 -16.96 -24.31
N ALA A 74 0.74 -17.70 -23.42
CA ALA A 74 1.42 -18.45 -22.35
C ALA A 74 2.38 -19.55 -22.86
N ARG A 75 2.40 -19.83 -24.17
CA ARG A 75 3.39 -20.71 -24.84
C ARG A 75 4.52 -19.98 -25.56
N GLY A 76 4.47 -18.64 -25.56
CA GLY A 76 5.51 -17.77 -26.09
C GLY A 76 5.36 -16.39 -25.47
N LEU A 77 5.93 -16.18 -24.28
CA LEU A 77 6.03 -14.86 -23.64
C LEU A 77 6.79 -13.92 -24.59
N ASN A 78 6.07 -13.25 -25.47
CA ASN A 78 6.65 -12.20 -26.30
C ASN A 78 7.03 -11.03 -25.39
N ALA A 79 8.33 -10.78 -25.25
CA ALA A 79 8.90 -9.64 -24.52
C ALA A 79 8.22 -8.30 -24.87
N GLY A 80 7.57 -8.21 -26.04
CA GLY A 80 6.84 -7.04 -26.51
C GLY A 80 5.70 -6.57 -25.60
N HIS A 81 4.94 -7.47 -24.98
CA HIS A 81 3.81 -7.08 -24.13
C HIS A 81 4.28 -6.48 -22.79
N PHE A 82 5.32 -7.04 -22.21
CA PHE A 82 5.94 -6.44 -21.01
C PHE A 82 6.57 -5.08 -21.31
N ASN A 83 7.21 -4.95 -22.49
CA ASN A 83 7.76 -3.68 -22.92
C ASN A 83 6.69 -2.61 -23.09
N ALA A 84 5.50 -2.95 -23.58
CA ALA A 84 4.38 -1.99 -23.66
C ALA A 84 3.98 -1.45 -22.31
N VAL A 85 3.86 -2.30 -21.28
CA VAL A 85 3.56 -1.87 -19.90
C VAL A 85 4.66 -0.93 -19.38
N PHE A 86 5.93 -1.26 -19.60
CA PHE A 86 7.04 -0.40 -19.17
C PHE A 86 7.06 0.94 -19.91
N VAL A 87 6.74 0.97 -21.20
CA VAL A 87 6.66 2.20 -21.99
C VAL A 87 5.50 3.09 -21.50
N VAL A 88 4.33 2.50 -21.26
CA VAL A 88 3.17 3.24 -20.70
C VAL A 88 3.50 3.81 -19.32
N THR A 89 4.15 3.03 -18.45
CA THR A 89 4.58 3.48 -17.12
C THR A 89 5.61 4.60 -17.22
N ALA A 90 6.59 4.48 -18.13
CA ALA A 90 7.57 5.52 -18.39
C ALA A 90 6.90 6.80 -18.94
N GLY A 91 5.94 6.68 -19.85
CA GLY A 91 5.15 7.80 -20.36
C GLY A 91 4.38 8.53 -19.24
N ALA A 92 3.75 7.77 -18.35
CA ALA A 92 3.06 8.33 -17.18
C ALA A 92 4.03 9.06 -16.23
N ALA A 93 5.24 8.51 -16.02
CA ALA A 93 6.27 9.16 -15.21
C ALA A 93 6.79 10.46 -15.86
N VAL A 94 7.00 10.47 -17.18
CA VAL A 94 7.36 11.68 -17.93
C VAL A 94 6.25 12.73 -17.86
N LEU A 95 4.99 12.34 -18.01
CA LEU A 95 3.85 13.23 -17.87
C LEU A 95 3.80 13.84 -16.46
N ALA A 96 3.98 13.02 -15.43
CA ALA A 96 4.05 13.50 -14.05
C ALA A 96 5.20 14.50 -13.84
N ALA A 97 6.37 14.23 -14.42
CA ALA A 97 7.52 15.15 -14.39
C ALA A 97 7.20 16.48 -15.09
N LEU A 98 6.59 16.45 -16.29
CA LEU A 98 6.18 17.65 -17.01
C LEU A 98 5.14 18.46 -16.24
N VAL A 99 4.15 17.81 -15.65
CA VAL A 99 3.15 18.47 -14.79
C VAL A 99 3.81 19.08 -13.56
N SER A 100 4.80 18.41 -12.96
CA SER A 100 5.51 18.94 -11.80
C SER A 100 6.35 20.20 -12.11
N LEU A 101 6.81 20.37 -13.37
CA LEU A 101 7.50 21.58 -13.81
C LEU A 101 6.56 22.80 -13.86
N SER A 102 5.25 22.59 -13.99
CA SER A 102 4.26 23.67 -13.94
C SER A 102 3.87 24.08 -12.52
N ALA A 103 4.33 23.32 -11.51
CA ALA A 103 4.08 23.68 -10.11
C ALA A 103 4.81 25.00 -9.77
N PRO A 104 4.15 25.92 -9.02
CA PRO A 104 4.80 27.17 -8.64
C PRO A 104 6.08 26.87 -7.86
N ALA A 105 7.15 27.60 -8.21
CA ALA A 105 8.39 27.51 -7.48
C ALA A 105 8.14 27.89 -6.01
N PHE A 106 8.65 27.07 -5.09
CA PHE A 106 8.54 27.33 -3.66
C PHE A 106 9.24 28.67 -3.31
N VAL A 107 8.47 29.65 -2.89
CA VAL A 107 8.93 31.02 -2.52
C VAL A 107 8.98 31.18 -0.99
N GLY A 108 8.95 30.09 -0.22
CA GLY A 108 9.04 30.13 1.24
C GLY A 108 10.49 30.14 1.73
N GLU A 109 10.75 30.79 2.86
CA GLU A 109 12.00 30.62 3.60
C GLU A 109 12.18 29.13 3.90
N ARG A 110 13.31 28.57 3.44
CA ARG A 110 13.64 27.18 3.79
C ARG A 110 13.66 27.10 5.30
N PRO A 111 12.82 26.23 5.93
CA PRO A 111 12.86 26.08 7.38
C PRO A 111 14.33 25.83 7.78
N ALA A 112 14.79 26.58 8.77
CA ALA A 112 16.17 26.48 9.24
C ALA A 112 16.50 25.00 9.44
N ARG A 113 17.58 24.56 8.80
CA ARG A 113 18.01 23.15 8.81
C ARG A 113 18.42 22.79 10.22
N ILE A 114 17.44 22.49 11.07
CA ILE A 114 17.69 21.96 12.40
C ILE A 114 18.40 20.63 12.18
N ARG A 115 19.70 20.58 12.48
CA ARG A 115 20.48 19.32 12.53
C ARG A 115 19.95 18.47 13.69
N ARG A 116 18.75 17.91 13.54
CA ARG A 116 18.31 16.82 14.41
C ARG A 116 19.12 15.56 14.08
N LYS A 117 19.55 14.84 15.11
CA LYS A 117 20.02 13.47 14.95
C LYS A 117 18.91 12.72 14.22
N VAL A 118 19.17 12.31 12.99
CA VAL A 118 18.21 11.51 12.21
C VAL A 118 18.09 10.17 12.92
N SER A 119 17.03 9.99 13.69
CA SER A 119 16.61 8.69 14.15
C SER A 119 15.93 7.99 12.97
N TRP A 120 16.40 6.82 12.56
CA TRP A 120 15.80 6.05 11.47
C TRP A 120 14.34 5.71 11.75
N PHE A 121 13.99 5.51 13.03
CA PHE A 121 12.63 5.21 13.47
C PHE A 121 12.31 5.96 14.76
N HIS A 122 11.18 6.64 14.76
CA HIS A 122 10.64 7.26 15.96
C HIS A 122 9.99 6.18 16.85
N LYS A 123 10.25 6.21 18.18
CA LYS A 123 9.78 5.17 19.11
C LYS A 123 8.26 4.95 19.07
N ARG A 124 7.48 6.04 18.93
CA ARG A 124 6.03 5.96 18.85
C ARG A 124 5.51 5.30 17.58
N SER A 125 6.28 5.33 16.48
CA SER A 125 5.89 4.69 15.22
C SER A 125 6.26 3.22 15.12
N ILE A 126 7.11 2.69 16.03
CA ILE A 126 7.59 1.30 15.92
C ILE A 126 6.44 0.30 16.00
N LEU A 127 5.57 0.41 17.02
CA LEU A 127 4.51 -0.57 17.22
C LEU A 127 3.38 -0.44 16.18
N PRO A 128 2.81 0.76 15.93
CA PRO A 128 1.87 0.95 14.83
C PRO A 128 2.48 0.60 13.47
N GLY A 129 3.76 0.92 13.26
CA GLY A 129 4.51 0.58 12.05
C GLY A 129 4.70 -0.93 11.89
N ALA A 130 5.06 -1.65 12.93
CA ALA A 130 5.18 -3.11 12.88
C ALA A 130 3.83 -3.77 12.51
N ILE A 131 2.72 -3.28 13.07
CA ILE A 131 1.38 -3.74 12.72
C ILE A 131 1.08 -3.41 11.25
N LEU A 132 1.47 -2.20 10.80
CA LEU A 132 1.34 -1.81 9.39
C LEU A 132 2.14 -2.75 8.48
N ALA A 133 3.40 -3.02 8.79
CA ALA A 133 4.26 -3.89 7.98
C ALA A 133 3.67 -5.29 7.83
N VAL A 134 3.19 -5.87 8.92
CA VAL A 134 2.58 -7.21 8.88
C VAL A 134 1.26 -7.21 8.09
N GLY A 135 0.42 -6.17 8.24
CA GLY A 135 -0.80 -6.04 7.45
C GLY A 135 -0.52 -5.80 5.96
N MET A 136 0.52 -5.04 5.63
CA MET A 136 0.97 -4.83 4.26
C MET A 136 1.54 -6.12 3.64
N ALA A 137 2.26 -6.93 4.42
CA ALA A 137 2.69 -8.25 3.97
C ALA A 137 1.48 -9.15 3.63
N ALA A 138 0.41 -9.13 4.45
CA ALA A 138 -0.82 -9.84 4.14
C ALA A 138 -1.54 -9.29 2.90
N TRP A 139 -1.56 -7.96 2.73
CA TRP A 139 -2.15 -7.31 1.55
C TRP A 139 -1.39 -7.64 0.26
N THR A 140 -0.08 -7.84 0.32
CA THR A 140 0.75 -8.27 -0.81
C THR A 140 0.28 -9.60 -1.39
N ALA A 141 -0.33 -10.50 -0.57
CA ALA A 141 -0.96 -11.72 -1.08
C ALA A 141 -2.02 -11.42 -2.14
N PHE A 142 -2.82 -10.36 -1.95
CA PHE A 142 -3.81 -9.94 -2.93
C PHE A 142 -3.17 -9.26 -4.13
N THR A 143 -2.40 -8.20 -3.92
CA THR A 143 -1.93 -7.34 -5.01
C THR A 143 -0.92 -8.02 -5.93
N SER A 144 -0.08 -8.89 -5.41
CA SER A 144 0.99 -9.53 -6.19
C SER A 144 0.63 -10.96 -6.65
N PHE A 145 -0.22 -11.67 -5.90
CA PHE A 145 -0.44 -13.09 -6.18
C PHE A 145 -1.84 -13.43 -6.69
N VAL A 146 -2.85 -12.54 -6.60
CA VAL A 146 -4.15 -12.77 -7.27
C VAL A 146 -3.98 -12.90 -8.79
N PRO A 147 -3.15 -12.12 -9.50
CA PRO A 147 -2.98 -12.30 -10.93
C PRO A 147 -2.42 -13.67 -11.32
N THR A 148 -1.40 -14.16 -10.63
CA THR A 148 -0.80 -15.48 -10.88
C THR A 148 -1.76 -16.60 -10.48
N PHE A 149 -2.40 -16.49 -9.33
CA PHE A 149 -3.39 -17.46 -8.87
C PHE A 149 -4.62 -17.54 -9.80
N SER A 150 -5.13 -16.41 -10.29
CA SER A 150 -6.25 -16.41 -11.25
C SER A 150 -5.92 -17.22 -12.51
N LYS A 151 -4.68 -17.08 -13.03
CA LYS A 151 -4.21 -17.87 -14.17
C LYS A 151 -4.07 -19.35 -13.82
N SER A 152 -3.59 -19.68 -12.61
CA SER A 152 -3.42 -21.07 -12.17
C SER A 152 -4.73 -21.86 -12.08
N ILE A 153 -5.86 -21.16 -11.84
CA ILE A 153 -7.21 -21.76 -11.82
C ILE A 153 -7.97 -21.61 -13.14
N GLY A 154 -7.26 -21.17 -14.21
CA GLY A 154 -7.80 -21.13 -15.59
C GLY A 154 -8.61 -19.88 -15.93
N LEU A 155 -8.49 -18.79 -15.17
CA LEU A 155 -9.11 -17.51 -15.51
C LEU A 155 -8.25 -16.74 -16.51
N ASN A 156 -8.90 -15.98 -17.41
CA ASN A 156 -8.22 -15.19 -18.43
C ASN A 156 -7.47 -13.96 -17.89
N GLY A 157 -7.74 -13.56 -16.65
CA GLY A 157 -7.09 -12.41 -16.03
C GLY A 157 -7.64 -12.10 -14.64
N SER A 158 -7.18 -11.00 -14.06
CA SER A 158 -7.55 -10.53 -12.73
C SER A 158 -8.14 -9.11 -12.72
N ALA A 159 -8.23 -8.44 -13.89
CA ALA A 159 -8.70 -7.05 -14.00
C ALA A 159 -10.04 -6.80 -13.33
N GLN A 160 -10.99 -7.74 -13.45
CA GLN A 160 -12.31 -7.62 -12.82
C GLN A 160 -12.23 -7.52 -11.29
N PHE A 161 -11.32 -8.25 -10.66
CA PHE A 161 -11.13 -8.21 -9.21
C PHE A 161 -10.52 -6.88 -8.76
N PHE A 162 -9.53 -6.37 -9.49
CA PHE A 162 -8.95 -5.05 -9.23
C PHE A 162 -9.93 -3.91 -9.52
N ALA A 163 -10.79 -4.04 -10.53
CA ALA A 163 -11.86 -3.08 -10.80
C ALA A 163 -12.85 -3.00 -9.63
N LEU A 164 -13.35 -4.14 -9.14
CA LEU A 164 -14.22 -4.19 -7.96
C LEU A 164 -13.51 -3.64 -6.73
N TYR A 165 -12.26 -4.05 -6.48
CA TYR A 165 -11.44 -3.54 -5.38
C TYR A 165 -11.35 -2.00 -5.41
N SER A 166 -11.06 -1.43 -6.57
CA SER A 166 -10.92 0.00 -6.78
C SER A 166 -12.20 0.76 -6.50
N ILE A 167 -13.32 0.28 -7.05
CA ILE A 167 -14.65 0.88 -6.86
C ILE A 167 -15.02 0.86 -5.38
N LEU A 168 -14.83 -0.27 -4.71
CA LEU A 168 -15.13 -0.41 -3.29
C LEU A 168 -14.23 0.49 -2.42
N CYS A 169 -12.92 0.53 -2.69
CA CYS A 169 -11.99 1.40 -1.96
C CYS A 169 -12.37 2.87 -2.11
N LEU A 170 -12.71 3.32 -3.33
CA LEU A 170 -13.14 4.69 -3.58
C LEU A 170 -14.45 5.00 -2.84
N PHE A 171 -15.45 4.11 -2.96
CA PHE A 171 -16.73 4.25 -2.26
C PHE A 171 -16.54 4.33 -0.74
N LEU A 172 -15.77 3.44 -0.16
CA LEU A 172 -15.53 3.41 1.28
C LEU A 172 -14.76 4.66 1.76
N ARG A 173 -13.89 5.22 0.96
CA ARG A 173 -13.18 6.47 1.29
C ARG A 173 -14.08 7.69 1.21
N LEU A 174 -14.99 7.74 0.24
CA LEU A 174 -15.93 8.86 0.11
C LEU A 174 -17.00 8.84 1.22
N PHE A 175 -17.54 7.69 1.54
CA PHE A 175 -18.68 7.56 2.46
C PHE A 175 -18.29 7.04 3.85
N GLY A 176 -17.19 6.32 3.97
CA GLY A 176 -16.72 5.69 5.20
C GLY A 176 -15.61 6.43 5.95
N ALA A 177 -15.13 7.58 5.47
CA ALA A 177 -13.98 8.29 6.02
C ALA A 177 -14.06 8.57 7.53
N LYS A 178 -15.27 8.85 8.05
CA LYS A 178 -15.52 9.14 9.47
C LYS A 178 -15.72 7.88 10.34
N THR A 179 -15.71 6.70 9.75
CA THR A 179 -15.96 5.44 10.47
C THR A 179 -14.91 5.17 11.56
N PRO A 180 -13.59 5.34 11.32
CA PRO A 180 -12.58 5.13 12.35
C PRO A 180 -12.78 6.00 13.60
N GLU A 181 -13.17 7.26 13.42
CA GLU A 181 -13.42 8.18 14.53
C GLU A 181 -14.65 7.77 15.34
N ARG A 182 -15.71 7.27 14.68
CA ARG A 182 -16.95 6.86 15.34
C ARG A 182 -16.82 5.59 16.18
N ILE A 183 -16.10 4.60 15.67
CA ILE A 183 -15.95 3.30 16.36
C ILE A 183 -14.72 3.24 17.27
N GLY A 184 -13.83 4.23 17.17
CA GLY A 184 -12.55 4.29 17.86
C GLY A 184 -11.42 3.66 17.05
N LEU A 185 -10.24 4.30 17.07
CA LEU A 185 -9.09 3.93 16.23
C LEU A 185 -8.65 2.48 16.43
N HIS A 186 -8.49 2.03 17.67
CA HIS A 186 -8.07 0.65 17.95
C HIS A 186 -9.06 -0.38 17.39
N ARG A 187 -10.37 -0.17 17.60
CA ARG A 187 -11.41 -1.07 17.07
C ARG A 187 -11.42 -1.07 15.54
N SER A 188 -11.20 0.10 14.93
CA SER A 188 -11.11 0.23 13.48
C SER A 188 -9.94 -0.58 12.91
N VAL A 189 -8.76 -0.55 13.55
CA VAL A 189 -7.61 -1.34 13.13
C VAL A 189 -7.85 -2.84 13.29
N VAL A 190 -8.44 -3.28 14.42
CA VAL A 190 -8.80 -4.68 14.64
C VAL A 190 -9.79 -5.16 13.57
N MET A 191 -10.83 -4.38 13.30
CA MET A 191 -11.81 -4.68 12.25
C MET A 191 -11.14 -4.77 10.87
N ALA A 192 -10.31 -3.80 10.52
CA ALA A 192 -9.60 -3.77 9.25
C ALA A 192 -8.68 -4.98 9.06
N MET A 193 -7.91 -5.33 10.10
CA MET A 193 -7.03 -6.51 10.08
C MET A 193 -7.84 -7.81 10.00
N SER A 194 -9.00 -7.88 10.68
CA SER A 194 -9.91 -9.03 10.58
C SER A 194 -10.45 -9.17 9.16
N PHE A 195 -10.77 -8.07 8.48
CA PHE A 195 -11.17 -8.11 7.08
C PHE A 195 -10.04 -8.61 6.17
N LEU A 196 -8.79 -8.15 6.38
CA LEU A 196 -7.66 -8.69 5.64
C LEU A 196 -7.50 -10.21 5.87
N LEU A 197 -7.64 -10.68 7.10
CA LEU A 197 -7.61 -12.11 7.42
C LEU A 197 -8.74 -12.86 6.72
N CYS A 198 -9.98 -12.37 6.76
CA CYS A 198 -11.11 -12.97 6.04
C CYS A 198 -10.85 -13.00 4.53
N GLY A 199 -10.24 -11.94 3.98
CA GLY A 199 -9.89 -11.86 2.56
C GLY A 199 -8.92 -12.95 2.13
N VAL A 200 -7.76 -13.06 2.79
CA VAL A 200 -6.79 -14.12 2.47
C VAL A 200 -7.36 -15.52 2.73
N THR A 201 -8.16 -15.69 3.79
CA THR A 201 -8.78 -16.97 4.14
C THR A 201 -9.78 -17.42 3.08
N SER A 202 -10.61 -16.49 2.54
CA SER A 202 -11.58 -16.87 1.51
C SER A 202 -10.90 -17.38 0.24
N VAL A 203 -9.81 -16.75 -0.20
CA VAL A 203 -9.04 -17.24 -1.35
C VAL A 203 -8.34 -18.55 -1.03
N ALA A 204 -7.69 -18.66 0.14
CA ALA A 204 -6.97 -19.85 0.56
C ALA A 204 -7.90 -21.08 0.70
N VAL A 205 -9.09 -20.91 1.28
CA VAL A 205 -10.01 -22.02 1.58
C VAL A 205 -10.81 -22.43 0.36
N LEU A 206 -11.41 -21.47 -0.34
CA LEU A 206 -12.27 -21.78 -1.50
C LEU A 206 -11.45 -22.19 -2.73
N GLY A 207 -10.29 -21.56 -2.96
CA GLY A 207 -9.37 -21.95 -4.02
C GLY A 207 -9.94 -21.82 -5.44
N ASN A 208 -10.93 -20.96 -5.64
CA ASN A 208 -11.64 -20.77 -6.90
C ASN A 208 -11.97 -19.28 -7.13
N GLU A 209 -12.57 -18.98 -8.28
CA GLU A 209 -12.97 -17.62 -8.65
C GLU A 209 -13.87 -16.95 -7.59
N PHE A 210 -14.83 -17.67 -7.05
CA PHE A 210 -15.73 -17.15 -6.02
C PHE A 210 -14.98 -16.71 -4.76
N GLY A 211 -13.94 -17.47 -4.38
CA GLY A 211 -13.03 -17.13 -3.28
C GLY A 211 -12.31 -15.81 -3.51
N ILE A 212 -11.90 -15.53 -4.77
CA ILE A 212 -11.25 -14.26 -5.11
C ILE A 212 -12.27 -13.11 -5.02
N TRP A 213 -13.51 -13.28 -5.51
CA TRP A 213 -14.56 -12.25 -5.41
C TRP A 213 -14.84 -11.87 -3.96
N ILE A 214 -15.05 -12.84 -3.08
CA ILE A 214 -15.24 -12.61 -1.64
C ILE A 214 -13.99 -11.96 -1.04
N GLY A 215 -12.82 -12.49 -1.36
CA GLY A 215 -11.53 -11.95 -0.92
C GLY A 215 -11.36 -10.48 -1.28
N THR A 216 -11.70 -10.11 -2.52
CA THR A 216 -11.63 -8.74 -3.03
C THR A 216 -12.46 -7.77 -2.18
N ILE A 217 -13.69 -8.16 -1.82
CA ILE A 217 -14.58 -7.34 -0.97
C ILE A 217 -13.93 -7.13 0.40
N PHE A 218 -13.45 -8.19 1.03
CA PHE A 218 -12.81 -8.09 2.34
C PHE A 218 -11.50 -7.31 2.30
N PHE A 219 -10.68 -7.48 1.26
CA PHE A 219 -9.47 -6.68 1.07
C PHE A 219 -9.77 -5.18 0.93
N ALA A 220 -10.79 -4.82 0.15
CA ALA A 220 -11.19 -3.43 -0.01
C ALA A 220 -11.66 -2.82 1.32
N LEU A 221 -12.47 -3.55 2.10
CA LEU A 221 -12.89 -3.14 3.45
C LEU A 221 -11.69 -2.99 4.39
N GLY A 222 -10.78 -3.96 4.38
CA GLY A 222 -9.59 -3.94 5.23
C GLY A 222 -8.71 -2.73 4.95
N VAL A 223 -8.21 -2.59 3.74
CA VAL A 223 -7.24 -1.55 3.36
C VAL A 223 -7.80 -0.14 3.48
N SER A 224 -9.11 0.04 3.21
CA SER A 224 -9.73 1.37 3.30
C SER A 224 -9.64 1.98 4.70
N PHE A 225 -9.68 1.17 5.76
CA PHE A 225 -9.63 1.63 7.15
C PHE A 225 -8.29 1.38 7.83
N PHE A 226 -7.49 0.43 7.35
CA PHE A 226 -6.27 -0.03 7.99
C PHE A 226 -5.22 1.09 8.14
N TYR A 227 -4.75 1.63 7.02
CA TYR A 227 -3.71 2.66 7.01
C TYR A 227 -4.12 3.95 7.74
N PRO A 228 -5.31 4.56 7.47
CA PRO A 228 -5.70 5.79 8.14
C PRO A 228 -5.83 5.64 9.64
N SER A 229 -6.40 4.53 10.11
CA SER A 229 -6.59 4.29 11.54
C SER A 229 -5.27 4.07 12.28
N LEU A 230 -4.33 3.33 11.68
CA LEU A 230 -2.99 3.14 12.25
C LEU A 230 -2.17 4.42 12.26
N LEU A 231 -2.24 5.22 11.19
CA LEU A 231 -1.57 6.51 11.14
C LEU A 231 -2.09 7.44 12.23
N ALA A 232 -3.41 7.52 12.39
CA ALA A 232 -4.02 8.31 13.45
C ALA A 232 -3.57 7.85 14.85
N MET A 233 -3.50 6.52 15.08
CA MET A 233 -2.95 5.97 16.33
C MET A 233 -1.47 6.32 16.54
N ALA A 234 -0.67 6.32 15.49
CA ALA A 234 0.76 6.63 15.59
C ALA A 234 1.02 8.08 16.02
N VAL A 235 0.18 9.01 15.55
CA VAL A 235 0.31 10.46 15.86
C VAL A 235 -0.52 10.91 17.07
N GLU A 236 -1.35 10.04 17.62
CA GLU A 236 -2.19 10.37 18.77
C GLU A 236 -1.35 10.78 19.98
N GLY A 237 -1.66 11.95 20.56
CA GLY A 237 -0.92 12.49 21.71
C GLY A 237 0.54 12.88 21.43
N SER A 238 0.94 13.05 20.15
CA SER A 238 2.26 13.56 19.79
C SER A 238 2.28 15.08 19.70
N GLU A 239 3.43 15.67 19.99
CA GLU A 239 3.67 17.09 19.75
C GLU A 239 3.74 17.38 18.23
N GLU A 240 3.38 18.60 17.84
CA GLU A 240 3.34 19.01 16.43
C GLU A 240 4.72 18.86 15.76
N ASN A 241 5.77 19.16 16.48
CA ASN A 241 7.18 19.06 16.03
C ASN A 241 7.66 17.62 15.83
N GLU A 242 7.02 16.60 16.41
CA GLU A 242 7.36 15.18 16.28
C GLU A 242 6.59 14.49 15.15
N ARG A 243 5.44 15.06 14.74
CA ARG A 243 4.52 14.42 13.78
C ARG A 243 5.17 14.05 12.47
N VAL A 244 6.00 14.92 11.91
CA VAL A 244 6.70 14.65 10.63
C VAL A 244 7.61 13.45 10.76
N GLU A 245 8.35 13.33 11.87
CA GLU A 245 9.26 12.20 12.10
C GLU A 245 8.48 10.90 12.36
N ILE A 246 7.37 10.97 13.09
CA ILE A 246 6.48 9.83 13.33
C ILE A 246 5.88 9.34 12.01
N VAL A 247 5.34 10.24 11.19
CA VAL A 247 4.70 9.90 9.92
C VAL A 247 5.70 9.29 8.94
N SER A 248 6.89 9.89 8.78
CA SER A 248 7.90 9.35 7.88
C SER A 248 8.42 7.98 8.33
N SER A 249 8.68 7.81 9.65
CA SER A 249 9.05 6.51 10.22
C SER A 249 7.93 5.48 10.01
N PHE A 250 6.68 5.85 10.27
CA PHE A 250 5.52 4.97 10.09
C PHE A 250 5.36 4.54 8.64
N THR A 251 5.48 5.47 7.69
CA THR A 251 5.34 5.17 6.26
C THR A 251 6.43 4.22 5.77
N SER A 252 7.64 4.28 6.32
CA SER A 252 8.70 3.34 5.97
C SER A 252 8.32 1.87 6.25
N PHE A 253 7.51 1.61 7.27
CA PHE A 253 7.02 0.27 7.56
C PHE A 253 6.04 -0.27 6.51
N PHE A 254 5.37 0.60 5.75
CA PHE A 254 4.54 0.21 4.61
C PHE A 254 5.38 -0.52 3.56
N GLU A 255 6.50 0.08 3.17
CA GLU A 255 7.42 -0.48 2.18
C GLU A 255 8.11 -1.74 2.70
N ILE A 256 8.56 -1.72 3.96
CA ILE A 256 9.16 -2.90 4.62
C ILE A 256 8.20 -4.08 4.59
N GLY A 257 6.91 -3.84 4.89
CA GLY A 257 5.88 -4.87 4.86
C GLY A 257 5.65 -5.44 3.45
N GLY A 258 5.62 -4.57 2.44
CA GLY A 258 5.51 -4.98 1.04
C GLY A 258 6.68 -5.84 0.58
N VAL A 259 7.91 -5.46 0.92
CA VAL A 259 9.13 -6.22 0.59
C VAL A 259 9.13 -7.58 1.30
N ILE A 260 8.89 -7.61 2.61
CA ILE A 260 8.84 -8.85 3.39
C ILE A 260 7.74 -9.77 2.85
N GLY A 261 6.54 -9.22 2.60
CA GLY A 261 5.42 -9.96 2.04
C GLY A 261 5.74 -10.53 0.67
N GLY A 262 6.28 -9.71 -0.24
CA GLY A 262 6.65 -10.15 -1.59
C GLY A 262 7.66 -11.30 -1.58
N LEU A 263 8.74 -11.17 -0.81
CA LEU A 263 9.78 -12.19 -0.73
C LEU A 263 9.29 -13.46 -0.02
N ALA A 264 8.66 -13.32 1.15
CA ALA A 264 8.21 -14.48 1.92
C ALA A 264 7.09 -15.25 1.20
N LEU A 265 6.08 -14.53 0.69
CA LEU A 265 4.96 -15.17 -0.02
C LEU A 265 5.38 -15.69 -1.38
N GLY A 266 6.32 -15.02 -2.07
CA GLY A 266 6.90 -15.53 -3.32
C GLY A 266 7.59 -16.86 -3.13
N LEU A 267 8.45 -16.97 -2.10
CA LEU A 267 9.11 -18.22 -1.75
C LEU A 267 8.10 -19.32 -1.37
N VAL A 268 7.08 -18.98 -0.59
CA VAL A 268 6.00 -19.93 -0.22
C VAL A 268 5.25 -20.39 -1.46
N GLY A 269 4.94 -19.48 -2.39
CA GLY A 269 4.26 -19.82 -3.66
C GLY A 269 5.10 -20.72 -4.56
N GLU A 270 6.40 -20.46 -4.64
CA GLU A 270 7.33 -21.29 -5.43
C GLU A 270 7.45 -22.72 -4.86
N LEU A 271 7.54 -22.87 -3.55
CA LEU A 271 7.72 -24.17 -2.89
C LEU A 271 6.43 -25.00 -2.78
N PHE A 272 5.28 -24.35 -2.56
CA PHE A 272 4.02 -25.02 -2.19
C PHE A 272 2.85 -24.70 -3.14
N GLY A 273 3.11 -23.94 -4.21
CA GLY A 273 2.12 -23.54 -5.21
C GLY A 273 1.40 -22.23 -4.85
N GLU A 274 0.78 -21.62 -5.87
CA GLU A 274 0.21 -20.26 -5.82
C GLU A 274 -0.82 -20.06 -4.70
N ARG A 275 -1.63 -21.07 -4.40
CA ARG A 275 -2.64 -21.01 -3.35
C ARG A 275 -2.04 -20.85 -1.95
N SER A 276 -0.85 -21.37 -1.72
CA SER A 276 -0.16 -21.30 -0.43
C SER A 276 0.28 -19.87 -0.06
N THR A 277 0.40 -18.96 -1.02
CA THR A 277 0.69 -17.55 -0.76
C THR A 277 -0.38 -16.89 0.11
N PHE A 278 -1.65 -17.28 -0.09
CA PHE A 278 -2.76 -16.79 0.73
C PHE A 278 -2.75 -17.40 2.13
N VAL A 279 -2.29 -18.65 2.28
CA VAL A 279 -2.06 -19.26 3.61
C VAL A 279 -0.96 -18.51 4.35
N GLY A 280 0.13 -18.14 3.67
CA GLY A 280 1.17 -17.25 4.21
C GLY A 280 0.61 -15.88 4.61
N GLY A 281 -0.28 -15.32 3.79
CA GLY A 281 -1.01 -14.09 4.11
C GLY A 281 -1.86 -14.21 5.39
N MET A 282 -2.50 -15.38 5.63
CA MET A 282 -3.23 -15.65 6.88
C MET A 282 -2.30 -15.58 8.09
N VAL A 283 -1.10 -16.12 8.00
CA VAL A 283 -0.10 -16.05 9.08
C VAL A 283 0.23 -14.59 9.41
N PHE A 284 0.50 -13.78 8.39
CA PHE A 284 0.78 -12.35 8.59
C PHE A 284 -0.42 -11.62 9.20
N ALA A 285 -1.62 -11.79 8.67
CA ALA A 285 -2.82 -11.14 9.20
C ALA A 285 -3.11 -11.55 10.66
N THR A 286 -2.93 -12.83 10.98
CA THR A 286 -3.07 -13.34 12.36
C THR A 286 -2.02 -12.73 13.28
N LEU A 287 -0.78 -12.64 12.83
CA LEU A 287 0.30 -12.01 13.59
C LEU A 287 -0.03 -10.54 13.91
N GLY A 288 -0.60 -9.82 12.94
CA GLY A 288 -1.08 -8.46 13.14
C GLY A 288 -2.16 -8.34 14.22
N LEU A 289 -3.13 -9.26 14.24
CA LEU A 289 -4.15 -9.32 15.30
C LEU A 289 -3.56 -9.64 16.67
N VAL A 290 -2.57 -10.53 16.73
CA VAL A 290 -1.85 -10.85 17.99
C VAL A 290 -1.08 -9.63 18.50
N LEU A 291 -0.40 -8.89 17.63
CA LEU A 291 0.28 -7.65 18.00
C LEU A 291 -0.72 -6.61 18.54
N LEU A 292 -1.87 -6.46 17.89
CA LEU A 292 -2.94 -5.56 18.33
C LEU A 292 -3.53 -5.96 19.69
N ALA A 293 -3.69 -7.25 19.97
CA ALA A 293 -4.18 -7.72 21.26
C ALA A 293 -3.22 -7.36 22.41
N ARG A 294 -1.91 -7.36 22.15
CA ARG A 294 -0.90 -6.96 23.14
C ARG A 294 -0.90 -5.46 23.42
N THR A 295 -1.26 -4.62 22.46
CA THR A 295 -1.34 -3.17 22.67
C THR A 295 -2.42 -2.78 23.67
N ARG A 296 -3.49 -3.55 23.73
CA ARG A 296 -4.62 -3.30 24.65
C ARG A 296 -4.27 -3.58 26.11
N GLN A 297 -3.20 -4.32 26.39
CA GLN A 297 -2.80 -4.73 27.75
C GLN A 297 -1.79 -3.80 28.41
N GLN A 298 -1.29 -2.77 27.71
CA GLN A 298 -0.49 -1.74 28.35
C GLN A 298 -1.43 -0.65 28.91
N PRO A 299 -1.75 -0.66 30.21
CA PRO A 299 -2.43 0.47 30.83
C PRO A 299 -1.54 1.69 30.67
N ALA A 300 -2.14 2.85 30.49
CA ALA A 300 -1.46 4.14 30.56
C ALA A 300 -0.77 4.26 31.94
N SER A 301 0.37 3.63 32.08
CA SER A 301 1.20 3.75 33.25
C SER A 301 2.16 4.89 33.00
N VAL A 302 1.95 5.91 33.84
CA VAL A 302 2.97 6.86 34.31
C VAL A 302 3.19 8.07 33.41
N THR A 303 2.29 9.04 33.57
CA THR A 303 2.74 10.43 33.77
C THR A 303 2.26 10.87 35.15
N ALA A 304 2.98 10.41 36.18
CA ALA A 304 3.03 11.07 37.48
C ALA A 304 4.52 11.05 37.86
N ASN A 305 5.20 12.10 37.47
CA ASN A 305 6.21 12.85 38.25
C ASN A 305 6.80 13.96 37.38
#